data_229c6104a285df2398861ff55cac5198
#
_entry.id   229c6104a285df2398861ff55cac5198
#
_cell.length_a   1.000
_cell.length_b   1.000
_cell.length_c   1.000
_cell.angle_alpha   90.00
_cell.angle_beta   90.00
_cell.angle_gamma   90.00
#
_symmetry.space_group_name_H-M   'P 1'
#
loop_
_entity.id
_entity.type
_entity.pdbx_description
1 polymer ?
#
loop_
_entity_poly.entity_id
_entity_poly.type
_entity_poly.pdbx_seq_one_letter_code
_entity_poly.pdbx_strand_id
1 'polypeptide(L)'
;MNNYTLILPPSLEPCRTEFEGNIAKALENVRAFAAKYGWSSHVQESFFDKVMIFDIKKNFDRTLLGLCEMDPGMVLPDSYCGALEERNLIAVSPEYYAKVYPQGIEPDSYVKLLTHEICHRLHVRILNGDEEAMGPVWFFEGFAIFAADQFTQSKLKLTEDEIWSIVENSERGSYEKYSHVFKYFVNRIPLKELVVNAKRKDINNWLKR
;
A
#
# COMPACT_ATOMS: atom_id res chain seq x y z
N MET A 1 7.35 -8.03 -21.81
CA MET A 1 6.22 -8.95 -21.52
C MET A 1 6.09 -8.99 -20.00
N ASN A 2 4.87 -8.85 -19.49
CA ASN A 2 4.66 -8.96 -18.07
C ASN A 2 4.81 -10.42 -17.65
N ASN A 3 5.77 -10.71 -16.75
CA ASN A 3 6.08 -12.07 -16.30
C ASN A 3 5.20 -12.47 -15.11
N TYR A 4 3.89 -12.30 -15.20
CA TYR A 4 2.96 -12.74 -14.16
C TYR A 4 1.72 -13.42 -14.77
N THR A 5 1.06 -14.26 -13.98
CA THR A 5 -0.23 -14.88 -14.34
C THR A 5 -1.36 -14.08 -13.70
N LEU A 6 -2.29 -13.55 -14.52
CA LEU A 6 -3.53 -12.92 -14.04
C LEU A 6 -4.63 -13.96 -13.88
N ILE A 7 -5.18 -14.08 -12.69
CA ILE A 7 -6.27 -15.01 -12.32
C ILE A 7 -7.51 -14.19 -11.97
N LEU A 8 -8.58 -14.41 -12.73
CA LEU A 8 -9.87 -13.74 -12.55
C LEU A 8 -10.97 -14.78 -12.36
N PRO A 9 -12.00 -14.49 -11.55
CA PRO A 9 -13.22 -15.29 -11.56
C PRO A 9 -13.96 -15.09 -12.90
N PRO A 10 -14.82 -16.05 -13.32
CA PRO A 10 -15.53 -15.97 -14.61
C PRO A 10 -16.33 -14.67 -14.82
N SER A 11 -16.86 -14.08 -13.73
CA SER A 11 -17.58 -12.79 -13.74
C SER A 11 -16.71 -11.60 -14.17
N LEU A 12 -15.40 -11.64 -13.92
CA LEU A 12 -14.46 -10.56 -14.24
C LEU A 12 -13.63 -10.83 -15.51
N GLU A 13 -13.69 -12.02 -16.09
CA GLU A 13 -12.97 -12.35 -17.35
C GLU A 13 -13.25 -11.36 -18.50
N PRO A 14 -14.47 -10.86 -18.70
CA PRO A 14 -14.72 -9.85 -19.75
C PRO A 14 -13.90 -8.55 -19.57
N CYS A 15 -13.47 -8.24 -18.35
CA CYS A 15 -12.69 -7.03 -18.02
C CYS A 15 -11.17 -7.30 -17.97
N ARG A 16 -10.68 -8.46 -18.43
CA ARG A 16 -9.25 -8.87 -18.34
C ARG A 16 -8.28 -7.79 -18.85
N THR A 17 -8.54 -7.23 -20.01
CA THR A 17 -7.70 -6.18 -20.62
C THR A 17 -7.63 -4.92 -19.74
N GLU A 18 -8.72 -4.57 -19.08
CA GLU A 18 -8.76 -3.44 -18.15
C GLU A 18 -7.87 -3.72 -16.92
N PHE A 19 -7.97 -4.91 -16.34
CA PHE A 19 -7.11 -5.30 -15.21
C PHE A 19 -5.63 -5.32 -15.60
N GLU A 20 -5.30 -5.85 -16.77
CA GLU A 20 -3.91 -5.83 -17.30
C GLU A 20 -3.40 -4.38 -17.46
N GLY A 21 -4.25 -3.48 -17.94
CA GLY A 21 -3.95 -2.05 -18.03
C GLY A 21 -3.73 -1.40 -16.66
N ASN A 22 -4.59 -1.67 -15.69
CA ASN A 22 -4.47 -1.16 -14.32
C ASN A 22 -3.19 -1.64 -13.64
N ILE A 23 -2.84 -2.92 -13.79
CA ILE A 23 -1.61 -3.50 -13.24
C ILE A 23 -0.38 -2.88 -13.89
N ALA A 24 -0.38 -2.74 -15.22
CA ALA A 24 0.72 -2.12 -15.97
C ALA A 24 0.95 -0.68 -15.50
N LYS A 25 -0.13 0.09 -15.32
CA LYS A 25 -0.07 1.46 -14.84
C LYS A 25 0.43 1.55 -13.40
N ALA A 26 -0.01 0.65 -12.52
CA ALA A 26 0.49 0.58 -11.14
C ALA A 26 2.01 0.32 -11.11
N LEU A 27 2.50 -0.63 -11.91
CA LEU A 27 3.94 -0.89 -12.04
C LEU A 27 4.72 0.31 -12.60
N GLU A 28 4.14 1.05 -13.55
CA GLU A 28 4.73 2.30 -14.07
C GLU A 28 4.85 3.34 -12.96
N ASN A 29 3.81 3.54 -12.17
CA ASN A 29 3.80 4.47 -11.04
C ASN A 29 4.89 4.13 -10.01
N VAL A 30 5.02 2.85 -9.65
CA VAL A 30 6.07 2.38 -8.72
C VAL A 30 7.47 2.65 -9.28
N ARG A 31 7.70 2.39 -10.58
CA ARG A 31 9.00 2.67 -11.24
C ARG A 31 9.29 4.17 -11.26
N ALA A 32 8.30 4.99 -11.57
CA ALA A 32 8.44 6.45 -11.58
C ALA A 32 8.77 6.99 -10.18
N PHE A 33 8.08 6.49 -9.16
CA PHE A 33 8.37 6.83 -7.77
C PHE A 33 9.79 6.40 -7.37
N ALA A 34 10.17 5.17 -7.64
CA ALA A 34 11.51 4.67 -7.34
C ALA A 34 12.60 5.48 -8.06
N ALA A 35 12.40 5.85 -9.33
CA ALA A 35 13.33 6.68 -10.08
C ALA A 35 13.46 8.08 -9.46
N LYS A 36 12.36 8.70 -9.10
CA LYS A 36 12.32 10.04 -8.46
C LYS A 36 13.16 10.09 -7.17
N TYR A 37 13.15 9.02 -6.39
CA TYR A 37 13.84 8.97 -5.11
C TYR A 37 15.15 8.17 -5.15
N GLY A 38 15.64 7.78 -6.37
CA GLY A 38 16.92 7.10 -6.54
C GLY A 38 16.94 5.66 -6.02
N TRP A 39 15.79 4.95 -6.16
CA TRP A 39 15.60 3.55 -5.79
C TRP A 39 15.38 2.64 -7.01
N SER A 40 15.82 3.08 -8.20
CA SER A 40 15.63 2.33 -9.46
C SER A 40 16.20 0.92 -9.44
N SER A 41 17.23 0.65 -8.64
CA SER A 41 17.80 -0.70 -8.48
C SER A 41 16.83 -1.69 -7.82
N HIS A 42 15.89 -1.21 -7.00
CA HIS A 42 14.94 -2.05 -6.27
C HIS A 42 13.70 -2.46 -7.08
N VAL A 43 13.56 -1.97 -8.33
CA VAL A 43 12.43 -2.26 -9.21
C VAL A 43 12.82 -3.04 -10.47
N GLN A 44 14.05 -3.58 -10.53
CA GLN A 44 14.55 -4.34 -11.68
C GLN A 44 13.91 -5.73 -11.76
N GLU A 45 13.65 -6.35 -10.62
CA GLU A 45 13.01 -7.65 -10.53
C GLU A 45 11.49 -7.51 -10.40
N SER A 46 10.74 -8.52 -10.89
CA SER A 46 9.30 -8.60 -10.73
C SER A 46 8.92 -8.59 -9.24
N PHE A 47 7.89 -7.85 -8.89
CA PHE A 47 7.34 -7.81 -7.53
C PHE A 47 6.50 -9.05 -7.21
N PHE A 48 5.84 -9.62 -8.21
CA PHE A 48 4.92 -10.75 -8.07
C PHE A 48 4.98 -11.66 -9.29
N ASP A 49 4.54 -12.90 -9.12
CA ASP A 49 4.41 -13.92 -10.16
C ASP A 49 2.94 -14.16 -10.51
N LYS A 50 2.03 -13.83 -9.59
CA LYS A 50 0.58 -13.96 -9.77
C LYS A 50 -0.14 -12.69 -9.35
N VAL A 51 -1.23 -12.39 -10.05
CA VAL A 51 -2.21 -11.38 -9.66
C VAL A 51 -3.57 -12.07 -9.61
N MET A 52 -4.26 -11.95 -8.49
CA MET A 52 -5.58 -12.55 -8.28
C MET A 52 -6.58 -11.45 -7.90
N ILE A 53 -7.64 -11.29 -8.69
CA ILE A 53 -8.70 -10.32 -8.41
C ILE A 53 -9.96 -11.07 -7.99
N PHE A 54 -10.64 -10.58 -6.98
CA PHE A 54 -11.80 -11.22 -6.38
C PHE A 54 -13.03 -10.32 -6.45
N ASP A 55 -14.12 -10.86 -6.98
CA ASP A 55 -15.46 -10.24 -6.95
C ASP A 55 -16.18 -10.48 -5.62
N ILE A 56 -15.77 -11.51 -4.87
CA ILE A 56 -16.33 -11.90 -3.57
C ILE A 56 -15.29 -11.73 -2.47
N LYS A 57 -15.56 -10.82 -1.51
CA LYS A 57 -14.65 -10.52 -0.39
C LYS A 57 -14.24 -11.78 0.40
N LYS A 58 -15.18 -12.68 0.64
CA LYS A 58 -14.89 -13.94 1.37
C LYS A 58 -13.83 -14.79 0.68
N ASN A 59 -13.76 -14.77 -0.65
CA ASN A 59 -12.73 -15.51 -1.39
C ASN A 59 -11.38 -14.82 -1.27
N PHE A 60 -11.36 -13.49 -1.33
CA PHE A 60 -10.16 -12.68 -1.04
C PHE A 60 -9.65 -12.98 0.38
N ASP A 61 -10.52 -12.89 1.40
CA ASP A 61 -10.13 -13.14 2.80
C ASP A 61 -9.54 -14.53 2.99
N ARG A 62 -10.19 -15.56 2.47
CA ARG A 62 -9.70 -16.93 2.56
C ARG A 62 -8.32 -17.09 1.92
N THR A 63 -8.12 -16.45 0.76
CA THR A 63 -6.84 -16.51 0.05
C THR A 63 -5.75 -15.80 0.84
N LEU A 64 -6.04 -14.60 1.36
CA LEU A 64 -5.09 -13.84 2.18
C LEU A 64 -4.70 -14.61 3.45
N LEU A 65 -5.69 -15.09 4.21
CA LEU A 65 -5.43 -15.88 5.42
C LEU A 65 -4.59 -17.13 5.11
N GLY A 66 -4.85 -17.80 4.00
CA GLY A 66 -4.07 -18.96 3.56
C GLY A 66 -2.62 -18.60 3.19
N LEU A 67 -2.39 -17.47 2.49
CA LEU A 67 -1.04 -17.00 2.14
C LEU A 67 -0.25 -16.58 3.39
N CYS A 68 -0.92 -16.01 4.39
CA CYS A 68 -0.31 -15.59 5.65
C CYS A 68 -0.23 -16.70 6.70
N GLU A 69 -0.62 -17.95 6.39
CA GLU A 69 -0.69 -19.07 7.33
C GLU A 69 -1.49 -18.75 8.62
N MET A 70 -2.52 -17.89 8.49
CA MET A 70 -3.36 -17.45 9.60
C MET A 70 -4.57 -18.37 9.79
N ASP A 71 -5.23 -18.26 10.96
CA ASP A 71 -6.46 -18.99 11.25
C ASP A 71 -7.55 -18.70 10.19
N PRO A 72 -8.03 -19.71 9.44
CA PRO A 72 -9.06 -19.53 8.42
C PRO A 72 -10.42 -19.06 8.97
N GLY A 73 -10.63 -19.13 10.28
CA GLY A 73 -11.79 -18.59 10.97
C GLY A 73 -11.71 -17.10 11.33
N MET A 74 -10.56 -16.47 11.12
CA MET A 74 -10.39 -15.06 11.40
C MET A 74 -11.26 -14.21 10.46
N VAL A 75 -11.85 -13.16 11.01
CA VAL A 75 -12.63 -12.17 10.25
C VAL A 75 -11.75 -10.97 9.96
N LEU A 76 -11.50 -10.72 8.68
CA LEU A 76 -10.77 -9.53 8.23
C LEU A 76 -11.73 -8.34 8.06
N PRO A 77 -11.27 -7.11 8.32
CA PRO A 77 -12.05 -5.91 8.06
C PRO A 77 -12.47 -5.79 6.58
N ASP A 78 -13.67 -5.28 6.33
CA ASP A 78 -14.15 -5.03 4.96
C ASP A 78 -13.22 -4.09 4.16
N SER A 79 -12.52 -3.19 4.86
CA SER A 79 -11.56 -2.25 4.29
C SER A 79 -10.25 -2.90 3.79
N TYR A 80 -9.99 -4.17 4.11
CA TYR A 80 -8.85 -4.90 3.54
C TYR A 80 -9.18 -5.29 2.10
N CYS A 81 -8.66 -4.52 1.15
CA CYS A 81 -9.01 -4.61 -0.27
C CYS A 81 -7.86 -5.05 -1.16
N GLY A 82 -6.64 -5.08 -0.65
CA GLY A 82 -5.43 -5.50 -1.36
C GLY A 82 -4.41 -6.08 -0.42
N ALA A 83 -3.46 -6.86 -0.96
CA ALA A 83 -2.26 -7.32 -0.28
C ALA A 83 -1.24 -7.83 -1.33
N LEU A 84 0.04 -7.84 -0.97
CA LEU A 84 1.08 -8.51 -1.74
C LEU A 84 1.85 -9.47 -0.83
N GLU A 85 1.47 -10.74 -0.87
CA GLU A 85 2.03 -11.81 -0.04
C GLU A 85 2.67 -12.91 -0.89
N GLU A 86 3.82 -13.42 -0.49
CA GLU A 86 4.54 -14.50 -1.16
C GLU A 86 4.60 -14.36 -2.70
N ARG A 87 4.85 -13.15 -3.22
CA ARG A 87 4.82 -12.84 -4.65
C ARG A 87 3.44 -13.01 -5.32
N ASN A 88 2.36 -12.98 -4.55
CA ASN A 88 0.99 -12.93 -5.03
C ASN A 88 0.42 -11.53 -4.72
N LEU A 89 0.11 -10.76 -5.76
CA LEU A 89 -0.68 -9.54 -5.63
C LEU A 89 -2.15 -9.95 -5.65
N ILE A 90 -2.85 -9.71 -4.57
CA ILE A 90 -4.28 -10.01 -4.46
C ILE A 90 -5.08 -8.73 -4.22
N ALA A 91 -6.23 -8.59 -4.86
CA ALA A 91 -7.10 -7.44 -4.65
C ALA A 91 -8.58 -7.83 -4.85
N VAL A 92 -9.47 -7.07 -4.22
CA VAL A 92 -10.91 -7.13 -4.55
C VAL A 92 -11.19 -6.38 -5.86
N SER A 93 -12.38 -6.56 -6.44
CA SER A 93 -12.78 -5.83 -7.64
C SER A 93 -12.90 -4.32 -7.40
N PRO A 94 -12.77 -3.48 -8.45
CA PRO A 94 -12.97 -2.04 -8.34
C PRO A 94 -14.31 -1.64 -7.74
N GLU A 95 -15.39 -2.37 -8.09
CA GLU A 95 -16.73 -2.12 -7.56
C GLU A 95 -16.82 -2.39 -6.06
N TYR A 96 -16.21 -3.50 -5.59
CA TYR A 96 -16.17 -3.77 -4.16
C TYR A 96 -15.36 -2.72 -3.41
N TYR A 97 -14.18 -2.36 -3.93
CA TYR A 97 -13.32 -1.32 -3.36
C TYR A 97 -14.04 0.02 -3.24
N ALA A 98 -14.72 0.46 -4.30
CA ALA A 98 -15.49 1.71 -4.29
C ALA A 98 -16.63 1.70 -3.25
N LYS A 99 -17.24 0.54 -3.00
CA LYS A 99 -18.33 0.38 -2.04
C LYS A 99 -17.85 0.51 -0.59
N VAL A 100 -16.71 -0.10 -0.25
CA VAL A 100 -16.26 -0.20 1.16
C VAL A 100 -15.31 0.92 1.57
N TYR A 101 -14.72 1.60 0.60
CA TYR A 101 -13.74 2.66 0.83
C TYR A 101 -14.03 3.96 0.06
N PRO A 102 -15.26 4.52 0.22
CA PRO A 102 -15.70 5.68 -0.58
C PRO A 102 -14.84 6.94 -0.36
N GLN A 103 -14.26 7.11 0.84
CA GLN A 103 -13.36 8.23 1.13
C GLN A 103 -12.02 8.16 0.37
N GLY A 104 -11.65 6.98 -0.15
CA GLY A 104 -10.46 6.78 -0.96
C GLY A 104 -10.72 6.89 -2.47
N ILE A 105 -11.99 7.15 -2.89
CA ILE A 105 -12.34 7.23 -4.29
C ILE A 105 -11.93 8.58 -4.86
N GLU A 106 -10.99 8.51 -5.78
CA GLU A 106 -10.42 9.62 -6.54
C GLU A 106 -10.04 9.12 -7.95
N PRO A 107 -9.64 9.97 -8.89
CA PRO A 107 -9.18 9.51 -10.20
C PRO A 107 -8.10 8.44 -10.04
N ASP A 108 -8.22 7.37 -10.83
CA ASP A 108 -7.33 6.22 -10.81
C ASP A 108 -7.23 5.49 -9.45
N SER A 109 -8.27 5.60 -8.59
CA SER A 109 -8.22 5.05 -7.22
C SER A 109 -7.88 3.56 -7.17
N TYR A 110 -8.35 2.76 -8.13
CA TYR A 110 -8.03 1.34 -8.18
C TYR A 110 -6.57 1.07 -8.61
N VAL A 111 -6.03 1.84 -9.56
CA VAL A 111 -4.60 1.81 -9.90
C VAL A 111 -3.76 2.22 -8.68
N LYS A 112 -4.22 3.22 -7.92
CA LYS A 112 -3.55 3.67 -6.70
C LYS A 112 -3.58 2.62 -5.60
N LEU A 113 -4.67 1.84 -5.46
CA LEU A 113 -4.72 0.67 -4.57
C LEU A 113 -3.63 -0.34 -4.94
N LEU A 114 -3.57 -0.76 -6.21
CA LEU A 114 -2.55 -1.70 -6.67
C LEU A 114 -1.13 -1.15 -6.48
N THR A 115 -0.93 0.13 -6.76
CA THR A 115 0.35 0.83 -6.55
C THR A 115 0.74 0.79 -5.08
N HIS A 116 -0.20 1.03 -4.16
CA HIS A 116 -0.01 1.00 -2.71
C HIS A 116 0.53 -0.36 -2.25
N GLU A 117 -0.12 -1.45 -2.66
CA GLU A 117 0.30 -2.81 -2.29
C GLU A 117 1.70 -3.15 -2.83
N ILE A 118 2.00 -2.74 -4.06
CA ILE A 118 3.34 -2.94 -4.62
C ILE A 118 4.38 -2.09 -3.88
N CYS A 119 4.00 -0.90 -3.41
CA CYS A 119 4.91 -0.02 -2.67
C CYS A 119 5.27 -0.54 -1.28
N HIS A 120 4.43 -1.35 -0.63
CA HIS A 120 4.86 -2.08 0.57
C HIS A 120 6.04 -3.00 0.26
N ARG A 121 5.98 -3.77 -0.83
CA ARG A 121 7.11 -4.63 -1.24
C ARG A 121 8.33 -3.82 -1.69
N LEU A 122 8.14 -2.66 -2.34
CA LEU A 122 9.23 -1.75 -2.63
C LEU A 122 9.91 -1.27 -1.34
N HIS A 123 9.13 -0.91 -0.31
CA HIS A 123 9.65 -0.48 0.98
C HIS A 123 10.52 -1.57 1.62
N VAL A 124 10.05 -2.80 1.66
CA VAL A 124 10.81 -3.96 2.15
C VAL A 124 12.13 -4.13 1.35
N ARG A 125 12.10 -3.99 0.02
CA ARG A 125 13.31 -4.09 -0.81
C ARG A 125 14.32 -2.97 -0.52
N ILE A 126 13.86 -1.74 -0.29
CA ILE A 126 14.72 -0.61 0.10
C ILE A 126 15.42 -0.91 1.44
N LEU A 127 14.76 -1.65 2.31
CA LEU A 127 15.26 -2.08 3.62
C LEU A 127 16.01 -3.43 3.57
N ASN A 128 16.42 -3.88 2.38
CA ASN A 128 17.16 -5.14 2.16
C ASN A 128 16.43 -6.40 2.67
N GLY A 129 15.10 -6.40 2.61
CA GLY A 129 14.25 -7.52 3.02
C GLY A 129 13.86 -7.51 4.51
N ASP A 130 14.27 -6.49 5.26
CA ASP A 130 13.95 -6.36 6.69
C ASP A 130 12.57 -5.72 6.88
N GLU A 131 11.52 -6.54 7.02
CA GLU A 131 10.15 -6.07 7.23
C GLU A 131 9.96 -5.40 8.59
N GLU A 132 10.70 -5.80 9.62
CA GLU A 132 10.65 -5.17 10.94
C GLU A 132 11.19 -3.73 10.91
N ALA A 133 12.02 -3.41 9.91
CA ALA A 133 12.57 -2.08 9.70
C ALA A 133 11.58 -1.09 9.06
N MET A 134 10.39 -1.53 8.62
CA MET A 134 9.39 -0.66 7.97
C MET A 134 8.84 0.44 8.89
N GLY A 135 9.05 0.32 10.20
CA GLY A 135 8.60 1.29 11.19
C GLY A 135 7.17 1.05 11.68
N PRO A 136 6.59 2.01 12.41
CA PRO A 136 5.23 1.89 12.95
C PRO A 136 4.17 1.93 11.83
N VAL A 137 2.94 1.48 12.16
CA VAL A 137 1.83 1.36 11.20
C VAL A 137 1.58 2.65 10.41
N TRP A 138 1.54 3.80 11.08
CA TRP A 138 1.34 5.08 10.40
C TRP A 138 2.44 5.39 9.38
N PHE A 139 3.67 4.88 9.61
CA PHE A 139 4.81 5.14 8.75
C PHE A 139 4.77 4.27 7.50
N PHE A 140 4.68 2.94 7.64
CA PHE A 140 4.71 2.06 6.46
C PHE A 140 3.46 2.20 5.59
N GLU A 141 2.29 2.41 6.20
CA GLU A 141 1.07 2.76 5.46
C GLU A 141 1.21 4.16 4.81
N GLY A 142 1.70 5.13 5.56
CA GLY A 142 1.94 6.47 5.04
C GLY A 142 2.91 6.51 3.87
N PHE A 143 3.97 5.67 3.91
CA PHE A 143 4.89 5.50 2.79
C PHE A 143 4.19 4.97 1.54
N ALA A 144 3.41 3.89 1.67
CA ALA A 144 2.69 3.28 0.56
C ALA A 144 1.62 4.24 -0.02
N ILE A 145 0.87 4.94 0.84
CA ILE A 145 -0.10 5.97 0.47
C ILE A 145 0.58 7.11 -0.30
N PHE A 146 1.71 7.61 0.21
CA PHE A 146 2.47 8.69 -0.41
C PHE A 146 3.04 8.27 -1.76
N ALA A 147 3.58 7.07 -1.86
CA ALA A 147 4.13 6.52 -3.09
C ALA A 147 3.06 6.25 -4.16
N ALA A 148 1.85 5.86 -3.74
CA ALA A 148 0.69 5.65 -4.62
C ALA A 148 -0.08 6.93 -4.96
N ASP A 149 0.33 8.08 -4.41
CA ASP A 149 -0.36 9.37 -4.58
C ASP A 149 -1.85 9.30 -4.20
N GLN A 150 -2.19 8.59 -3.11
CA GLN A 150 -3.54 8.49 -2.59
C GLN A 150 -3.92 9.72 -1.76
N PHE A 151 -5.24 9.98 -1.63
CA PHE A 151 -5.80 11.10 -0.87
C PHE A 151 -5.34 12.48 -1.34
N THR A 152 -5.15 12.65 -2.66
CA THR A 152 -4.77 13.94 -3.24
C THR A 152 -5.87 14.99 -3.14
N GLN A 153 -7.13 14.54 -3.06
CA GLN A 153 -8.31 15.41 -2.93
C GLN A 153 -8.77 15.60 -1.48
N SER A 154 -8.05 15.04 -0.51
CA SER A 154 -8.39 15.18 0.91
C SER A 154 -8.36 16.66 1.33
N LYS A 155 -9.41 17.07 2.04
CA LYS A 155 -9.55 18.38 2.66
C LYS A 155 -9.22 18.37 4.15
N LEU A 156 -8.82 17.20 4.68
CA LEU A 156 -8.45 17.03 6.08
C LEU A 156 -7.29 17.97 6.44
N LYS A 157 -7.41 18.62 7.58
CA LYS A 157 -6.33 19.41 8.17
C LYS A 157 -6.14 18.90 9.59
N LEU A 158 -4.91 18.59 9.95
CA LEU A 158 -4.54 18.15 11.28
C LEU A 158 -3.73 19.26 11.96
N THR A 159 -4.01 19.50 13.23
CA THR A 159 -3.13 20.27 14.12
C THR A 159 -1.87 19.46 14.44
N GLU A 160 -0.85 20.12 14.96
CA GLU A 160 0.39 19.44 15.35
C GLU A 160 0.13 18.41 16.47
N ASP A 161 -0.72 18.75 17.44
CA ASP A 161 -1.10 17.82 18.52
C ASP A 161 -1.81 16.56 17.97
N GLU A 162 -2.69 16.71 16.98
CA GLU A 162 -3.35 15.58 16.33
C GLU A 162 -2.36 14.73 15.55
N ILE A 163 -1.36 15.33 14.89
CA ILE A 163 -0.28 14.61 14.19
C ILE A 163 0.49 13.75 15.20
N TRP A 164 0.91 14.34 16.33
CA TRP A 164 1.64 13.60 17.36
C TRP A 164 0.79 12.52 18.01
N SER A 165 -0.49 12.76 18.25
CA SER A 165 -1.42 11.73 18.74
C SER A 165 -1.49 10.50 17.82
N ILE A 166 -1.43 10.70 16.47
CA ILE A 166 -1.42 9.61 15.51
C ILE A 166 -0.07 8.89 15.52
N VAL A 167 1.05 9.63 15.57
CA VAL A 167 2.41 9.08 15.61
C VAL A 167 2.65 8.21 16.84
N GLU A 168 2.08 8.59 17.98
CA GLU A 168 2.23 7.88 19.25
C GLU A 168 1.25 6.71 19.42
N ASN A 169 0.24 6.61 18.55
CA ASN A 169 -0.72 5.51 18.58
C ASN A 169 -0.19 4.29 17.83
N SER A 170 -0.11 3.15 18.51
CA SER A 170 0.31 1.87 17.91
C SER A 170 -0.80 1.12 17.18
N GLU A 171 -2.07 1.50 17.39
CA GLU A 171 -3.19 0.87 16.72
C GLU A 171 -3.35 1.35 15.28
N ARG A 172 -3.86 0.47 14.41
CA ARG A 172 -4.17 0.83 13.03
C ARG A 172 -5.33 1.83 12.99
N GLY A 173 -5.09 2.98 12.36
CA GLY A 173 -6.03 4.09 12.28
C GLY A 173 -6.48 4.41 10.84
N SER A 174 -6.82 5.69 10.62
CA SER A 174 -7.30 6.18 9.33
C SER A 174 -6.16 6.39 8.33
N TYR A 175 -6.28 5.78 7.14
CA TYR A 175 -5.35 5.96 6.03
C TYR A 175 -5.27 7.42 5.54
N GLU A 176 -6.40 8.14 5.53
CA GLU A 176 -6.41 9.56 5.20
C GLU A 176 -5.56 10.37 6.19
N LYS A 177 -5.67 10.08 7.49
CA LYS A 177 -4.82 10.70 8.52
C LYS A 177 -3.34 10.34 8.32
N TYR A 178 -3.03 9.07 8.01
CA TYR A 178 -1.65 8.65 7.70
C TYR A 178 -1.06 9.38 6.51
N SER A 179 -1.86 9.63 5.46
CA SER A 179 -1.43 10.47 4.33
C SER A 179 -0.97 11.86 4.78
N HIS A 180 -1.74 12.51 5.66
CA HIS A 180 -1.40 13.85 6.16
C HIS A 180 -0.17 13.83 7.07
N VAL A 181 -0.09 12.88 8.00
CA VAL A 181 1.06 12.72 8.91
C VAL A 181 2.34 12.47 8.11
N PHE A 182 2.30 11.55 7.15
CA PHE A 182 3.47 11.22 6.35
C PHE A 182 3.93 12.43 5.51
N LYS A 183 3.01 13.13 4.86
CA LYS A 183 3.29 14.37 4.10
C LYS A 183 3.86 15.47 5.01
N TYR A 184 3.39 15.60 6.26
CA TYR A 184 3.93 16.55 7.23
C TYR A 184 5.43 16.33 7.45
N PHE A 185 5.86 15.07 7.61
CA PHE A 185 7.27 14.75 7.82
C PHE A 185 8.09 14.82 6.54
N VAL A 186 7.60 14.33 5.41
CA VAL A 186 8.32 14.40 4.10
C VAL A 186 8.60 15.86 3.69
N ASN A 187 7.75 16.81 4.07
CA ASN A 187 7.98 18.23 3.82
C ASN A 187 9.09 18.86 4.70
N ARG A 188 9.55 18.14 5.74
CA ARG A 188 10.55 18.62 6.71
C ARG A 188 11.85 17.82 6.66
N ILE A 189 11.74 16.54 6.34
CA ILE A 189 12.84 15.58 6.38
C ILE A 189 12.90 14.85 5.03
N PRO A 190 14.07 14.73 4.39
CA PRO A 190 14.21 13.98 3.14
C PRO A 190 13.68 12.55 3.28
N LEU A 191 12.88 12.09 2.30
CA LEU A 191 12.22 10.79 2.34
C LEU A 191 13.21 9.64 2.60
N LYS A 192 14.41 9.67 1.99
CA LYS A 192 15.45 8.66 2.22
C LYS A 192 15.89 8.60 3.69
N GLU A 193 15.99 9.75 4.32
CA GLU A 193 16.36 9.84 5.73
C GLU A 193 15.25 9.31 6.63
N LEU A 194 13.99 9.63 6.32
CA LEU A 194 12.83 9.07 7.01
C LEU A 194 12.83 7.54 6.94
N VAL A 195 12.98 6.95 5.75
CA VAL A 195 12.95 5.50 5.52
C VAL A 195 14.07 4.79 6.29
N VAL A 196 15.30 5.30 6.25
CA VAL A 196 16.44 4.68 6.97
C VAL A 196 16.24 4.71 8.49
N ASN A 197 15.58 5.74 9.01
CA ASN A 197 15.37 5.93 10.44
C ASN A 197 14.05 5.34 10.96
N ALA A 198 13.18 4.79 10.10
CA ALA A 198 11.87 4.26 10.47
C ALA A 198 11.91 3.17 11.56
N LYS A 199 12.96 2.32 11.54
CA LYS A 199 13.19 1.23 12.50
C LYS A 199 13.69 1.67 13.88
N ARG A 200 13.95 2.95 14.09
CA ARG A 200 14.47 3.41 15.38
C ARG A 200 13.44 3.21 16.49
N LYS A 201 13.88 2.64 17.62
CA LYS A 201 13.04 2.52 18.82
C LYS A 201 12.64 3.90 19.39
N ASP A 202 13.44 4.93 19.13
CA ASP A 202 13.22 6.31 19.53
C ASP A 202 12.72 7.21 18.39
N ILE A 203 12.06 6.63 17.38
CA ILE A 203 11.64 7.35 16.18
C ILE A 203 10.84 8.61 16.50
N ASN A 204 9.93 8.57 17.48
CA ASN A 204 9.12 9.72 17.85
C ASN A 204 10.00 10.87 18.40
N ASN A 205 11.02 10.58 19.20
CA ASN A 205 11.96 11.58 19.69
C ASN A 205 12.87 12.10 18.55
N TRP A 206 13.23 11.23 17.61
CA TRP A 206 14.03 11.63 16.46
C TRP A 206 13.25 12.57 15.53
N LEU A 207 11.96 12.35 15.34
CA LEU A 207 11.08 13.20 14.52
C LEU A 207 10.81 14.58 15.14
N LYS A 208 10.97 14.75 16.47
CA LYS A 208 10.79 16.01 17.19
C LYS A 208 12.00 16.97 17.10
N ARG A 209 13.08 16.56 16.45
CA ARG A 209 14.31 17.38 16.26
C ARG A 209 14.15 18.38 15.14
#